data_8ac96535567089680e4d13109413ce7e
#
_entry.id   8ac96535567089680e4d13109413ce7e
#
_cell.length_a   1.000
_cell.length_b   1.000
_cell.length_c   1.000
_cell.angle_alpha   90.00
_cell.angle_beta   90.00
_cell.angle_gamma   90.00
#
_symmetry.space_group_name_H-M   'P 1'
#
loop_
_entity.id
_entity.type
_entity.pdbx_description
1 polymer ?
#
loop_
_entity_poly.entity_id
_entity_poly.type
_entity_poly.pdbx_seq_one_letter_code
_entity_poly.pdbx_strand_id
1 'polypeptide(L)'
;WIEQLGKKAPTTADELYEILLGFRDNDMNGNGDASDEIPFSWSKSIENFYKTSAWFGATFDTSTQMGYDDNGTVFYGPFSDAFKQMVTWFSNAWKDGLLDSEIFEQDGNQFKAKGQADELILGAFTSAGPYVTIPKENNEDYIAITALKASNGKQERFCSSGLKRGTFAITSGCKYPEAALRMVDWVYGKEGALYQMRGEAGVDFVYQDPEEKNGQGIVLLLFQPEELAEVQVPRHAKPYSRIGVGIVHGPHRAG
;
A
#
# COMPACT_ATOMS: atom_id res chain seq x y z
N TRP A 1 -9.47 15.87 -5.52
CA TRP A 1 -10.42 15.14 -6.36
C TRP A 1 -11.61 14.60 -5.54
N ILE A 2 -11.42 13.84 -4.47
CA ILE A 2 -12.55 13.36 -3.65
C ILE A 2 -13.39 14.52 -3.12
N GLU A 3 -12.77 15.57 -2.60
CA GLU A 3 -13.45 16.78 -2.12
C GLU A 3 -14.14 17.56 -3.25
N GLN A 4 -13.54 17.64 -4.43
CA GLN A 4 -14.16 18.26 -5.62
C GLN A 4 -15.46 17.53 -6.01
N LEU A 5 -15.50 16.20 -5.86
CA LEU A 5 -16.70 15.40 -6.06
C LEU A 5 -17.71 15.49 -4.90
N GLY A 6 -17.39 16.21 -3.82
CA GLY A 6 -18.21 16.27 -2.60
C GLY A 6 -18.33 14.93 -1.87
N LYS A 7 -17.42 14.00 -2.15
CA LYS A 7 -17.41 12.64 -1.56
C LYS A 7 -16.44 12.55 -0.38
N LYS A 8 -16.52 11.47 0.37
CA LYS A 8 -15.59 11.12 1.44
C LYS A 8 -14.70 9.95 0.97
N ALA A 9 -13.61 9.72 1.69
CA ALA A 9 -12.78 8.54 1.48
C ALA A 9 -13.63 7.26 1.53
N PRO A 10 -13.49 6.34 0.55
CA PRO A 10 -14.32 5.16 0.45
C PRO A 10 -14.05 4.18 1.59
N THR A 11 -15.09 3.52 2.05
CA THR A 11 -15.04 2.47 3.08
C THR A 11 -15.42 1.10 2.53
N THR A 12 -16.00 1.05 1.33
CA THR A 12 -16.37 -0.17 0.60
C THR A 12 -15.87 -0.14 -0.83
N ALA A 13 -15.85 -1.29 -1.50
CA ALA A 13 -15.48 -1.38 -2.91
C ALA A 13 -16.49 -0.66 -3.82
N ASP A 14 -17.76 -0.63 -3.45
CA ASP A 14 -18.80 0.08 -4.22
C ASP A 14 -18.63 1.60 -4.10
N GLU A 15 -18.34 2.12 -2.90
CA GLU A 15 -18.01 3.54 -2.74
C GLU A 15 -16.75 3.94 -3.51
N LEU A 16 -15.74 3.06 -3.55
CA LEU A 16 -14.56 3.27 -4.39
C LEU A 16 -14.96 3.34 -5.87
N TYR A 17 -15.80 2.41 -6.34
CA TYR A 17 -16.28 2.40 -7.72
C TYR A 17 -16.93 3.73 -8.12
N GLU A 18 -17.82 4.24 -7.28
CA GLU A 18 -18.51 5.52 -7.47
C GLU A 18 -17.56 6.73 -7.52
N ILE A 19 -16.46 6.67 -6.78
CA ILE A 19 -15.41 7.70 -6.82
C ILE A 19 -14.65 7.61 -8.14
N LEU A 20 -14.30 6.40 -8.58
CA LEU A 20 -13.59 6.19 -9.84
C LEU A 20 -14.41 6.62 -11.06
N LEU A 21 -15.74 6.42 -11.04
CA LEU A 21 -16.65 6.98 -12.06
C LEU A 21 -16.53 8.51 -12.10
N GLY A 22 -16.52 9.15 -10.93
CA GLY A 22 -16.34 10.59 -10.85
C GLY A 22 -14.99 11.06 -11.40
N PHE A 23 -13.92 10.31 -11.19
CA PHE A 23 -12.60 10.63 -11.75
C PHE A 23 -12.57 10.50 -13.27
N ARG A 24 -13.25 9.49 -13.82
CA ARG A 24 -13.36 9.29 -15.27
C ARG A 24 -14.16 10.38 -15.97
N ASP A 25 -15.25 10.83 -15.34
CA ASP A 25 -16.28 11.66 -15.98
C ASP A 25 -16.00 13.17 -15.87
N ASN A 26 -14.95 13.59 -15.15
CA ASN A 26 -14.64 14.99 -14.92
C ASN A 26 -13.13 15.26 -15.13
N ASP A 27 -12.81 16.46 -15.60
CA ASP A 27 -11.47 17.02 -15.60
C ASP A 27 -11.09 17.34 -14.14
N MET A 28 -10.39 16.41 -13.51
CA MET A 28 -10.08 16.46 -12.08
C MET A 28 -8.79 17.23 -11.80
N ASN A 29 -7.87 17.27 -12.75
CA ASN A 29 -6.63 18.01 -12.64
C ASN A 29 -6.76 19.49 -13.11
N GLY A 30 -7.84 19.83 -13.84
CA GLY A 30 -8.17 21.18 -14.25
C GLY A 30 -7.40 21.69 -15.47
N ASN A 31 -6.84 20.79 -16.28
CA ASN A 31 -6.05 21.14 -17.46
C ASN A 31 -6.90 21.39 -18.72
N GLY A 32 -8.20 21.10 -18.67
CA GLY A 32 -9.17 21.24 -19.76
C GLY A 32 -9.38 19.98 -20.59
N ASP A 33 -8.78 18.85 -20.22
CA ASP A 33 -8.92 17.54 -20.87
C ASP A 33 -9.36 16.47 -19.86
N ALA A 34 -10.65 16.16 -19.80
CA ALA A 34 -11.19 15.11 -18.92
C ALA A 34 -10.88 13.68 -19.38
N SER A 35 -10.03 13.48 -20.38
CA SER A 35 -9.71 12.16 -20.93
C SER A 35 -8.33 11.65 -20.54
N ASP A 36 -7.53 12.47 -19.87
CA ASP A 36 -6.17 12.12 -19.45
C ASP A 36 -6.10 11.55 -18.03
N GLU A 37 -7.17 11.68 -17.24
CA GLU A 37 -7.24 11.06 -15.93
C GLU A 37 -7.24 9.54 -16.01
N ILE A 38 -6.43 8.92 -15.18
CA ILE A 38 -6.39 7.47 -14.96
C ILE A 38 -7.08 7.18 -13.62
N PRO A 39 -8.37 6.76 -13.62
CA PRO A 39 -9.10 6.60 -12.37
C PRO A 39 -8.44 5.63 -11.40
N PHE A 40 -7.94 4.47 -11.89
CA PHE A 40 -7.28 3.48 -11.07
C PHE A 40 -6.16 2.75 -11.81
N SER A 41 -4.99 2.63 -11.17
CA SER A 41 -3.84 1.94 -11.74
C SER A 41 -2.98 1.20 -10.70
N TRP A 42 -2.12 0.30 -11.18
CA TRP A 42 -1.01 -0.33 -10.44
C TRP A 42 0.08 -0.81 -11.39
N SER A 43 1.26 -1.14 -10.86
CA SER A 43 2.28 -1.85 -11.63
C SER A 43 1.87 -3.30 -11.88
N LYS A 44 2.24 -3.86 -13.06
CA LYS A 44 1.98 -5.25 -13.43
C LYS A 44 2.40 -6.22 -12.33
N SER A 45 1.41 -6.84 -11.69
CA SER A 45 1.64 -7.87 -10.68
C SER A 45 0.36 -8.65 -10.43
N ILE A 46 0.37 -9.93 -10.68
CA ILE A 46 -0.72 -10.83 -10.30
C ILE A 46 -0.92 -10.84 -8.78
N GLU A 47 0.15 -10.61 -8.01
CA GLU A 47 0.05 -10.49 -6.56
C GLU A 47 -0.76 -9.28 -6.13
N ASN A 48 -0.58 -8.13 -6.81
CA ASN A 48 -1.37 -6.93 -6.52
C ASN A 48 -2.85 -7.18 -6.78
N PHE A 49 -3.18 -7.87 -7.87
CA PHE A 49 -4.55 -8.28 -8.16
C PHE A 49 -5.10 -9.21 -7.06
N TYR A 50 -4.38 -10.26 -6.66
CA TYR A 50 -4.83 -11.17 -5.61
C TYR A 50 -5.03 -10.49 -4.26
N LYS A 51 -4.22 -9.48 -3.93
CA LYS A 51 -4.34 -8.73 -2.67
C LYS A 51 -5.65 -7.98 -2.55
N THR A 52 -6.26 -7.58 -3.66
CA THR A 52 -7.56 -6.89 -3.65
C THR A 52 -8.72 -7.80 -3.25
N SER A 53 -8.53 -9.12 -3.19
CA SER A 53 -9.54 -10.04 -2.67
C SER A 53 -9.97 -9.73 -1.23
N ALA A 54 -9.08 -9.10 -0.46
CA ALA A 54 -9.38 -8.62 0.88
C ALA A 54 -10.52 -7.59 0.91
N TRP A 55 -10.70 -6.79 -0.16
CA TRP A 55 -11.82 -5.84 -0.30
C TRP A 55 -13.19 -6.52 -0.33
N PHE A 56 -13.19 -7.81 -0.68
CA PHE A 56 -14.37 -8.66 -0.79
C PHE A 56 -14.46 -9.72 0.30
N GLY A 57 -13.55 -9.67 1.30
CA GLY A 57 -13.59 -10.48 2.51
C GLY A 57 -12.90 -11.82 2.43
N ALA A 58 -11.94 -12.00 1.51
CA ALA A 58 -11.04 -13.14 1.51
C ALA A 58 -9.58 -12.70 1.49
N THR A 59 -8.80 -13.25 2.40
CA THR A 59 -7.34 -13.11 2.44
C THR A 59 -6.70 -14.48 2.28
N PHE A 60 -5.71 -14.59 1.40
CA PHE A 60 -4.97 -15.83 1.17
C PHE A 60 -3.54 -15.51 0.74
N ASP A 61 -2.63 -16.43 0.97
CA ASP A 61 -1.24 -16.29 0.51
C ASP A 61 -1.18 -16.26 -1.01
N THR A 62 -0.59 -15.22 -1.59
CA THR A 62 -0.59 -14.99 -3.04
C THR A 62 0.30 -15.98 -3.80
N SER A 63 1.27 -16.61 -3.15
CA SER A 63 2.16 -17.58 -3.77
C SER A 63 1.54 -18.98 -3.83
N THR A 64 0.92 -19.41 -2.73
CA THR A 64 0.26 -20.72 -2.63
C THR A 64 -1.21 -20.66 -3.02
N GLN A 65 -1.80 -19.46 -3.03
CA GLN A 65 -3.23 -19.20 -3.23
C GLN A 65 -4.13 -19.87 -2.18
N MET A 66 -3.54 -20.29 -1.06
CA MET A 66 -4.26 -20.94 0.04
C MET A 66 -4.51 -19.94 1.17
N GLY A 67 -5.71 -19.98 1.71
CA GLY A 67 -6.11 -19.24 2.90
C GLY A 67 -6.71 -20.16 3.95
N TYR A 68 -7.06 -19.60 5.10
CA TYR A 68 -7.83 -20.29 6.13
C TYR A 68 -8.93 -19.35 6.64
N ASP A 69 -10.07 -19.93 6.95
CA ASP A 69 -11.20 -19.21 7.53
C ASP A 69 -11.05 -19.03 9.05
N ASP A 70 -12.03 -18.36 9.66
CA ASP A 70 -12.03 -18.08 11.10
C ASP A 70 -12.08 -19.35 11.97
N ASN A 71 -12.42 -20.51 11.39
CA ASN A 71 -12.43 -21.83 12.03
C ASN A 71 -11.11 -22.60 11.79
N GLY A 72 -10.18 -22.01 11.05
CA GLY A 72 -8.93 -22.65 10.66
C GLY A 72 -9.07 -23.63 9.48
N THR A 73 -10.21 -23.65 8.78
CA THR A 73 -10.41 -24.49 7.59
C THR A 73 -9.64 -23.88 6.42
N VAL A 74 -8.80 -24.69 5.80
CA VAL A 74 -8.01 -24.28 4.64
C VAL A 74 -8.92 -24.20 3.40
N PHE A 75 -8.78 -23.13 2.63
CA PHE A 75 -9.49 -22.96 1.36
C PHE A 75 -8.53 -22.50 0.25
N TYR A 76 -8.90 -22.76 -1.00
CA TYR A 76 -8.21 -22.24 -2.17
C TYR A 76 -8.85 -20.91 -2.57
N GLY A 77 -8.08 -19.81 -2.45
CA GLY A 77 -8.55 -18.45 -2.62
C GLY A 77 -9.33 -18.19 -3.91
N PRO A 78 -8.82 -18.59 -5.10
CA PRO A 78 -9.51 -18.40 -6.38
C PRO A 78 -10.90 -19.10 -6.50
N PHE A 79 -11.22 -20.03 -5.64
CA PHE A 79 -12.54 -20.70 -5.62
C PHE A 79 -13.52 -20.06 -4.64
N SER A 80 -13.09 -19.03 -3.92
CA SER A 80 -13.96 -18.35 -2.98
C SER A 80 -14.96 -17.42 -3.69
N ASP A 81 -16.13 -17.22 -3.08
CA ASP A 81 -17.12 -16.25 -3.57
C ASP A 81 -16.57 -14.81 -3.56
N ALA A 82 -15.71 -14.49 -2.60
CA ALA A 82 -15.03 -13.19 -2.53
C ALA A 82 -14.14 -12.95 -3.75
N PHE A 83 -13.40 -13.96 -4.20
CA PHE A 83 -12.58 -13.87 -5.41
C PHE A 83 -13.45 -13.70 -6.67
N LYS A 84 -14.57 -14.40 -6.77
CA LYS A 84 -15.52 -14.22 -7.85
C LYS A 84 -16.09 -12.79 -7.86
N GLN A 85 -16.47 -12.24 -6.71
CA GLN A 85 -16.92 -10.86 -6.58
C GLN A 85 -15.85 -9.88 -7.04
N MET A 86 -14.60 -10.08 -6.61
CA MET A 86 -13.45 -9.30 -7.02
C MET A 86 -13.29 -9.28 -8.55
N VAL A 87 -13.24 -10.45 -9.17
CA VAL A 87 -13.10 -10.57 -10.65
C VAL A 87 -14.25 -9.89 -11.37
N THR A 88 -15.48 -10.03 -10.86
CA THR A 88 -16.66 -9.37 -11.43
C THR A 88 -16.55 -7.85 -11.34
N TRP A 89 -16.13 -7.33 -10.18
CA TRP A 89 -15.92 -5.90 -9.96
C TRP A 89 -14.86 -5.34 -10.93
N PHE A 90 -13.72 -5.98 -11.04
CA PHE A 90 -12.65 -5.56 -11.96
C PHE A 90 -13.05 -5.69 -13.43
N SER A 91 -13.83 -6.72 -13.79
CA SER A 91 -14.37 -6.85 -15.14
C SER A 91 -15.32 -5.71 -15.52
N ASN A 92 -16.16 -5.28 -14.58
CA ASN A 92 -17.03 -4.14 -14.79
C ASN A 92 -16.22 -2.83 -14.83
N ALA A 93 -15.29 -2.64 -13.90
CA ALA A 93 -14.41 -1.47 -13.88
C ALA A 93 -13.60 -1.31 -15.18
N TRP A 94 -13.15 -2.43 -15.77
CA TRP A 94 -12.51 -2.42 -17.09
C TRP A 94 -13.45 -1.97 -18.21
N LYS A 95 -14.67 -2.52 -18.26
CA LYS A 95 -15.67 -2.15 -19.26
C LYS A 95 -16.08 -0.69 -19.17
N ASP A 96 -16.13 -0.17 -17.96
CA ASP A 96 -16.50 1.21 -17.69
C ASP A 96 -15.32 2.20 -17.81
N GLY A 97 -14.14 1.72 -18.22
CA GLY A 97 -12.96 2.57 -18.41
C GLY A 97 -12.37 3.14 -17.11
N LEU A 98 -12.58 2.47 -15.98
CA LEU A 98 -12.06 2.90 -14.68
C LEU A 98 -10.65 2.42 -14.39
N LEU A 99 -10.13 1.50 -15.20
CA LEU A 99 -8.79 0.96 -15.06
C LEU A 99 -7.87 1.51 -16.14
N ASP A 100 -6.64 1.78 -15.75
CA ASP A 100 -5.57 2.10 -16.69
C ASP A 100 -5.51 1.07 -17.83
N SER A 101 -5.51 1.51 -19.06
CA SER A 101 -5.48 0.63 -20.25
C SER A 101 -4.24 -0.27 -20.30
N GLU A 102 -3.15 0.14 -19.66
CA GLU A 102 -1.90 -0.61 -19.58
C GLU A 102 -1.73 -1.41 -18.26
N ILE A 103 -2.75 -1.43 -17.40
CA ILE A 103 -2.68 -2.01 -16.04
C ILE A 103 -2.18 -3.46 -15.99
N PHE A 104 -2.39 -4.22 -17.06
CA PHE A 104 -1.97 -5.62 -17.17
C PHE A 104 -0.60 -5.82 -17.83
N GLU A 105 -0.02 -4.76 -18.41
CA GLU A 105 1.20 -4.84 -19.19
C GLU A 105 2.33 -3.98 -18.64
N GLN A 106 2.01 -2.82 -18.04
CA GLN A 106 2.99 -1.85 -17.55
C GLN A 106 3.85 -2.39 -16.41
N ASP A 107 5.14 -2.18 -16.50
CA ASP A 107 6.08 -2.48 -15.42
C ASP A 107 6.08 -1.38 -14.33
N GLY A 108 6.92 -1.56 -13.30
CA GLY A 108 7.02 -0.61 -12.20
C GLY A 108 7.56 0.76 -12.62
N ASN A 109 8.41 0.84 -13.65
CA ASN A 109 8.96 2.10 -14.14
C ASN A 109 7.93 2.87 -14.96
N GLN A 110 7.19 2.17 -15.84
CA GLN A 110 6.10 2.75 -16.62
C GLN A 110 5.00 3.28 -15.71
N PHE A 111 4.60 2.49 -14.70
CA PHE A 111 3.64 2.93 -13.69
C PHE A 111 4.14 4.16 -12.91
N LYS A 112 5.40 4.15 -12.48
CA LYS A 112 6.01 5.27 -11.77
C LYS A 112 6.08 6.53 -12.64
N ALA A 113 6.36 6.39 -13.94
CA ALA A 113 6.39 7.52 -14.88
C ALA A 113 5.04 8.24 -14.96
N LYS A 114 3.92 7.50 -14.90
CA LYS A 114 2.56 8.10 -14.84
C LYS A 114 2.34 8.89 -13.54
N GLY A 115 2.83 8.37 -12.41
CA GLY A 115 2.75 9.07 -11.13
C GLY A 115 3.70 10.27 -11.00
N GLN A 116 4.72 10.36 -11.87
CA GLN A 116 5.71 11.45 -11.91
C GLN A 116 5.52 12.38 -13.12
N ALA A 117 4.36 12.31 -13.78
CA ALA A 117 4.01 13.28 -14.82
C ALA A 117 3.92 14.69 -14.22
N ASP A 118 4.18 15.72 -15.06
CA ASP A 118 4.11 17.12 -14.64
C ASP A 118 2.70 17.48 -14.15
N GLU A 119 1.67 16.87 -14.73
CA GLU A 119 0.29 16.99 -14.33
C GLU A 119 -0.16 15.75 -13.55
N LEU A 120 -1.01 15.97 -12.55
CA LEU A 120 -1.53 14.89 -11.72
C LEU A 120 -2.63 14.13 -12.48
N ILE A 121 -2.29 12.98 -13.04
CA ILE A 121 -3.21 12.14 -13.83
C ILE A 121 -3.71 10.90 -13.10
N LEU A 122 -3.02 10.43 -12.06
CA LEU A 122 -3.42 9.23 -11.31
C LEU A 122 -4.45 9.58 -10.23
N GLY A 123 -5.67 9.07 -10.34
CA GLY A 123 -6.74 9.23 -9.35
C GLY A 123 -6.54 8.36 -8.13
N ALA A 124 -6.41 7.07 -8.34
CA ALA A 124 -6.20 6.07 -7.29
C ALA A 124 -5.21 5.00 -7.73
N PHE A 125 -4.43 4.49 -6.79
CA PHE A 125 -3.47 3.43 -7.08
C PHE A 125 -3.11 2.59 -5.85
N THR A 126 -2.58 1.40 -6.09
CA THR A 126 -2.01 0.56 -5.02
C THR A 126 -0.50 0.72 -4.97
N SER A 127 0.03 1.04 -3.79
CA SER A 127 1.46 1.19 -3.54
C SER A 127 1.81 0.88 -2.09
N ALA A 128 3.08 0.70 -1.80
CA ALA A 128 3.58 0.61 -0.42
C ALA A 128 3.45 1.95 0.35
N GLY A 129 3.36 3.05 -0.40
CA GLY A 129 3.12 4.41 0.07
C GLY A 129 3.13 5.37 -1.11
N PRO A 130 2.48 6.55 -1.03
CA PRO A 130 2.44 7.51 -2.13
C PRO A 130 3.84 7.84 -2.66
N TYR A 131 4.80 8.09 -1.76
CA TYR A 131 6.20 8.45 -2.05
C TYR A 131 6.96 7.45 -2.94
N VAL A 132 6.44 6.23 -3.12
CA VAL A 132 7.05 5.22 -4.03
C VAL A 132 6.70 5.51 -5.48
N THR A 133 5.54 6.11 -5.71
CA THR A 133 4.93 6.28 -7.04
C THR A 133 4.95 7.73 -7.48
N ILE A 134 4.66 8.66 -6.60
CA ILE A 134 4.52 10.10 -6.90
C ILE A 134 5.70 10.90 -6.31
N PRO A 135 5.97 12.12 -6.81
CA PRO A 135 6.95 13.02 -6.23
C PRO A 135 6.64 13.35 -4.76
N LYS A 136 7.69 13.63 -3.98
CA LYS A 136 7.57 13.90 -2.54
C LYS A 136 6.70 15.14 -2.27
N GLU A 137 6.79 16.14 -3.09
CA GLU A 137 6.02 17.40 -3.04
C GLU A 137 4.52 17.19 -3.17
N ASN A 138 4.09 16.16 -3.91
CA ASN A 138 2.68 15.83 -4.13
C ASN A 138 2.16 14.78 -3.14
N ASN A 139 2.99 14.37 -2.18
CA ASN A 139 2.63 13.29 -1.25
C ASN A 139 1.44 13.64 -0.34
N GLU A 140 1.24 14.92 -0.05
CA GLU A 140 0.12 15.40 0.76
C GLU A 140 -1.21 15.47 -0.01
N ASP A 141 -1.17 15.41 -1.34
CA ASP A 141 -2.36 15.39 -2.20
C ASP A 141 -3.07 14.02 -2.17
N TYR A 142 -2.38 13.00 -1.69
CA TYR A 142 -2.90 11.63 -1.61
C TYR A 142 -3.13 11.19 -0.16
N ILE A 143 -4.25 10.55 0.06
CA ILE A 143 -4.55 9.87 1.33
C ILE A 143 -4.47 8.35 1.18
N ALA A 144 -3.98 7.68 2.21
CA ALA A 144 -4.11 6.23 2.31
C ALA A 144 -5.51 5.90 2.85
N ILE A 145 -6.29 5.15 2.09
CA ILE A 145 -7.59 4.68 2.57
C ILE A 145 -7.42 3.52 3.55
N THR A 146 -8.36 3.40 4.47
CA THR A 146 -8.46 2.24 5.35
C THR A 146 -8.81 0.98 4.57
N ALA A 147 -8.62 -0.21 5.16
CA ALA A 147 -9.12 -1.44 4.56
C ALA A 147 -10.61 -1.30 4.22
N LEU A 148 -11.00 -1.67 3.00
CA LEU A 148 -12.38 -1.62 2.58
C LEU A 148 -13.17 -2.72 3.30
N LYS A 149 -14.40 -2.40 3.70
CA LYS A 149 -15.31 -3.34 4.36
C LYS A 149 -16.03 -4.16 3.30
N ALA A 150 -15.89 -5.46 3.37
CA ALA A 150 -16.55 -6.40 2.49
C ALA A 150 -18.04 -6.59 2.87
N SER A 151 -18.83 -7.12 1.93
CA SER A 151 -20.26 -7.41 2.13
C SER A 151 -20.52 -8.43 3.25
N ASN A 152 -19.57 -9.33 3.53
CA ASN A 152 -19.62 -10.28 4.64
C ASN A 152 -19.25 -9.64 6.01
N GLY A 153 -19.02 -8.34 6.05
CA GLY A 153 -18.67 -7.59 7.25
C GLY A 153 -17.19 -7.60 7.62
N LYS A 154 -16.35 -8.40 6.95
CA LYS A 154 -14.90 -8.41 7.18
C LYS A 154 -14.27 -7.11 6.67
N GLN A 155 -13.28 -6.64 7.40
CA GLN A 155 -12.48 -5.45 7.06
C GLN A 155 -11.01 -5.78 7.30
N GLU A 156 -10.43 -6.45 6.32
CA GLU A 156 -9.09 -7.03 6.43
C GLU A 156 -8.14 -6.37 5.44
N ARG A 157 -6.87 -6.38 5.77
CA ARG A 157 -5.79 -6.04 4.85
C ARG A 157 -5.02 -7.29 4.50
N PHE A 158 -4.59 -7.36 3.27
CA PHE A 158 -3.64 -8.39 2.89
C PHE A 158 -2.34 -8.22 3.69
N CYS A 159 -1.95 -9.25 4.42
CA CYS A 159 -0.65 -9.36 5.07
C CYS A 159 0.06 -10.60 4.52
N SER A 160 1.29 -10.44 4.01
CA SER A 160 2.10 -11.61 3.73
C SER A 160 2.45 -12.29 5.05
N SER A 161 2.49 -13.61 5.08
CA SER A 161 2.76 -14.39 6.28
C SER A 161 4.12 -14.10 6.96
N GLY A 162 4.98 -13.34 6.31
CA GLY A 162 6.29 -12.95 6.84
C GLY A 162 7.27 -14.09 7.11
N LEU A 163 6.78 -15.34 7.20
CA LEU A 163 7.61 -16.52 7.42
C LEU A 163 8.12 -17.05 6.08
N LYS A 164 9.40 -16.81 5.82
CA LYS A 164 10.12 -17.41 4.69
C LYS A 164 11.05 -18.50 5.19
N ARG A 165 10.88 -19.71 4.68
CA ARG A 165 11.76 -20.83 4.99
C ARG A 165 13.06 -20.73 4.18
N GLY A 166 14.17 -21.23 4.75
CA GLY A 166 15.44 -21.34 4.02
C GLY A 166 16.16 -20.02 3.77
N THR A 167 15.86 -18.98 4.54
CA THR A 167 16.50 -17.66 4.41
C THR A 167 17.90 -17.60 5.04
N PHE A 168 18.21 -18.54 5.94
CA PHE A 168 19.52 -18.66 6.56
C PHE A 168 19.89 -20.14 6.75
N ALA A 169 21.15 -20.48 6.48
CA ALA A 169 21.69 -21.81 6.71
C ALA A 169 23.14 -21.73 7.19
N ILE A 170 23.49 -22.61 8.14
CA ILE A 170 24.87 -22.79 8.60
C ILE A 170 25.40 -24.05 7.91
N THR A 171 26.49 -23.91 7.15
CA THR A 171 27.10 -25.03 6.45
C THR A 171 28.01 -25.85 7.38
N SER A 172 28.28 -27.11 7.04
CA SER A 172 29.21 -27.98 7.77
C SER A 172 30.66 -27.45 7.81
N GLY A 173 31.01 -26.55 6.90
CA GLY A 173 32.32 -25.88 6.88
C GLY A 173 32.45 -24.67 7.80
N CYS A 174 31.38 -24.27 8.48
CA CYS A 174 31.40 -23.14 9.40
C CYS A 174 32.26 -23.44 10.63
N LYS A 175 33.31 -22.64 10.86
CA LYS A 175 34.21 -22.82 12.02
C LYS A 175 33.58 -22.39 13.34
N TYR A 176 32.63 -21.47 13.31
CA TYR A 176 32.00 -20.87 14.49
C TYR A 176 30.48 -20.84 14.36
N PRO A 177 29.82 -22.02 14.36
CA PRO A 177 28.37 -22.09 14.13
C PRO A 177 27.56 -21.39 15.22
N GLU A 178 28.03 -21.42 16.46
CA GLU A 178 27.37 -20.71 17.58
C GLU A 178 27.41 -19.20 17.41
N ALA A 179 28.53 -18.64 16.94
CA ALA A 179 28.64 -17.20 16.68
C ALA A 179 27.70 -16.77 15.54
N ALA A 180 27.62 -17.58 14.47
CA ALA A 180 26.69 -17.35 13.38
C ALA A 180 25.23 -17.39 13.85
N LEU A 181 24.88 -18.35 14.71
CA LEU A 181 23.53 -18.46 15.26
C LEU A 181 23.19 -17.28 16.18
N ARG A 182 24.11 -16.86 17.06
CA ARG A 182 23.91 -15.68 17.93
C ARG A 182 23.70 -14.40 17.13
N MET A 183 24.43 -14.23 16.03
CA MET A 183 24.25 -13.09 15.14
C MET A 183 22.83 -13.06 14.56
N VAL A 184 22.34 -14.20 14.08
CA VAL A 184 21.00 -14.30 13.50
C VAL A 184 19.92 -14.12 14.58
N ASP A 185 20.11 -14.72 15.76
CA ASP A 185 19.19 -14.57 16.89
C ASP A 185 19.06 -13.10 17.32
N TRP A 186 20.18 -12.37 17.35
CA TRP A 186 20.16 -10.93 17.60
C TRP A 186 19.40 -10.16 16.49
N VAL A 187 19.62 -10.50 15.20
CA VAL A 187 18.91 -9.87 14.06
C VAL A 187 17.39 -10.12 14.13
N TYR A 188 16.96 -11.28 14.62
CA TYR A 188 15.54 -11.59 14.86
C TYR A 188 15.00 -10.95 16.15
N GLY A 189 15.85 -10.49 17.04
CA GLY A 189 15.48 -9.71 18.20
C GLY A 189 14.98 -8.30 17.84
N LYS A 190 14.27 -7.68 18.77
CA LYS A 190 13.66 -6.34 18.54
C LYS A 190 14.68 -5.29 18.12
N GLU A 191 15.82 -5.23 18.80
CA GLU A 191 16.88 -4.26 18.53
C GLU A 191 17.58 -4.54 17.19
N GLY A 192 17.95 -5.80 16.94
CA GLY A 192 18.63 -6.19 15.71
C GLY A 192 17.74 -6.05 14.46
N ALA A 193 16.47 -6.39 14.56
CA ALA A 193 15.51 -6.17 13.48
C ALA A 193 15.35 -4.69 13.16
N LEU A 194 15.29 -3.85 14.18
CA LEU A 194 15.20 -2.40 14.02
C LEU A 194 16.46 -1.82 13.40
N TYR A 195 17.62 -2.21 13.93
CA TYR A 195 18.93 -1.80 13.41
C TYR A 195 19.10 -2.17 11.93
N GLN A 196 18.75 -3.42 11.57
CA GLN A 196 18.84 -3.88 10.18
C GLN A 196 17.90 -3.10 9.23
N MET A 197 16.72 -2.70 9.69
CA MET A 197 15.74 -2.00 8.87
C MET A 197 15.94 -0.48 8.82
N ARG A 198 16.53 0.09 9.86
CA ARG A 198 16.51 1.55 10.09
C ARG A 198 17.87 2.14 10.41
N GLY A 199 18.87 1.31 10.73
CA GLY A 199 20.17 1.76 11.20
C GLY A 199 20.21 2.03 12.70
N GLU A 200 21.07 2.94 13.13
CA GLU A 200 21.34 3.27 14.51
C GLU A 200 20.44 4.41 15.02
N ALA A 201 19.81 4.20 16.17
CA ALA A 201 18.97 5.21 16.79
C ALA A 201 19.82 6.43 17.21
N GLY A 202 19.37 7.62 16.86
CA GLY A 202 20.08 8.89 17.10
C GLY A 202 21.10 9.26 16.01
N VAL A 203 21.40 8.34 15.08
CA VAL A 203 22.27 8.56 13.91
C VAL A 203 21.46 8.50 12.62
N ASP A 204 20.79 7.38 12.37
CA ASP A 204 20.04 7.14 11.14
C ASP A 204 18.54 7.43 11.31
N PHE A 205 18.02 7.36 12.52
CA PHE A 205 16.63 7.66 12.85
C PHE A 205 16.47 8.14 14.28
N VAL A 206 15.36 8.82 14.57
CA VAL A 206 14.93 9.19 15.93
C VAL A 206 13.51 8.69 16.19
N TYR A 207 13.21 8.45 17.46
CA TYR A 207 11.83 8.17 17.89
C TYR A 207 11.05 9.49 17.90
N GLN A 208 9.87 9.51 17.29
CA GLN A 208 9.04 10.71 17.18
C GLN A 208 8.53 11.18 18.57
N ASP A 209 8.10 10.23 19.38
CA ASP A 209 7.73 10.44 20.77
C ASP A 209 7.95 9.12 21.56
N PRO A 210 8.73 9.14 22.65
CA PRO A 210 8.90 7.94 23.50
C PRO A 210 7.59 7.46 24.14
N GLU A 211 6.58 8.32 24.29
CA GLU A 211 5.29 8.01 24.89
C GLU A 211 4.20 7.68 23.84
N GLU A 212 4.37 8.11 22.60
CA GLU A 212 3.42 7.84 21.50
C GLU A 212 3.65 6.44 20.92
N LYS A 213 2.98 5.47 21.51
CA LYS A 213 3.01 4.08 21.04
C LYS A 213 1.97 3.91 19.93
N ASN A 214 2.42 3.53 18.71
CA ASN A 214 1.51 2.93 17.75
C ASN A 214 0.90 1.66 18.35
N GLY A 215 -0.12 1.05 17.74
CA GLY A 215 -0.72 -0.20 18.21
C GLY A 215 0.26 -1.38 18.37
N GLN A 216 1.54 -1.21 18.03
CA GLN A 216 2.68 -2.10 18.25
C GLN A 216 3.78 -1.46 19.11
N GLY A 217 3.60 -0.25 19.58
CA GLY A 217 4.44 0.39 20.58
C GLY A 217 5.65 1.18 20.10
N ILE A 218 5.83 1.44 18.78
CA ILE A 218 6.98 2.20 18.27
C ILE A 218 6.60 3.05 17.07
N VAL A 219 6.74 4.35 17.14
CA VAL A 219 6.71 5.26 15.98
C VAL A 219 8.15 5.66 15.65
N LEU A 220 8.54 5.45 14.41
CA LEU A 220 9.86 5.75 13.89
C LEU A 220 9.76 6.82 12.82
N LEU A 221 10.46 7.93 12.98
CA LEU A 221 10.78 8.86 11.91
C LEU A 221 12.15 8.51 11.34
N LEU A 222 12.20 8.41 10.02
CA LEU A 222 13.45 8.28 9.28
C LEU A 222 13.85 9.65 8.77
N PHE A 223 14.86 10.24 9.40
CA PHE A 223 15.50 11.43 8.88
C PHE A 223 17.00 11.33 9.09
N GLN A 224 17.77 11.87 8.17
CA GLN A 224 19.18 12.15 8.43
C GLN A 224 19.27 13.31 9.44
N PRO A 225 20.26 13.33 10.33
CA PRO A 225 20.37 14.35 11.40
C PRO A 225 20.35 15.80 10.91
N GLU A 226 20.77 16.04 9.68
CA GLU A 226 20.78 17.36 9.05
C GLU A 226 19.39 17.88 8.67
N GLU A 227 18.40 16.96 8.45
CA GLU A 227 17.02 17.32 8.12
C GLU A 227 16.16 17.61 9.37
N LEU A 228 16.62 17.19 10.57
CA LEU A 228 15.88 17.35 11.83
C LEU A 228 15.77 18.80 12.31
N ALA A 229 16.61 19.69 11.83
CA ALA A 229 16.62 21.09 12.26
C ALA A 229 15.48 21.93 11.64
N GLU A 230 14.81 21.46 10.59
CA GLU A 230 13.82 22.24 9.83
C GLU A 230 12.40 21.65 9.80
N VAL A 231 12.17 20.43 10.30
CA VAL A 231 10.86 19.76 10.16
C VAL A 231 9.98 19.98 11.38
N GLN A 232 9.01 20.89 11.26
CA GLN A 232 7.82 20.88 12.11
C GLN A 232 6.87 19.77 11.62
N VAL A 233 6.88 18.62 12.31
CA VAL A 233 6.01 17.50 11.97
C VAL A 233 4.58 17.78 12.43
N PRO A 234 3.57 17.70 11.56
CA PRO A 234 2.17 17.83 11.98
C PRO A 234 1.80 16.70 12.96
N ARG A 235 1.20 17.02 14.09
CA ARG A 235 0.84 16.09 15.19
C ARG A 235 -0.19 15.00 14.84
N HIS A 236 -0.53 14.80 13.55
CA HIS A 236 -1.62 13.92 13.11
C HIS A 236 -1.24 12.90 12.03
N ALA A 237 0.04 12.67 11.76
CA ALA A 237 0.47 11.64 10.82
C ALA A 237 0.17 10.25 11.39
N LYS A 238 -0.88 9.59 10.87
CA LYS A 238 -1.20 8.20 11.21
C LYS A 238 -0.13 7.26 10.63
N PRO A 239 0.24 6.17 11.33
CA PRO A 239 1.27 5.24 10.85
C PRO A 239 0.83 4.56 9.55
N TYR A 240 1.70 4.59 8.56
CA TYR A 240 1.47 3.96 7.25
C TYR A 240 1.44 2.44 7.39
N SER A 241 0.34 1.83 6.95
CA SER A 241 0.25 0.39 6.81
C SER A 241 0.80 -0.03 5.45
N ARG A 242 1.51 -1.11 5.42
CA ARG A 242 2.05 -1.72 4.20
C ARG A 242 0.92 -2.04 3.21
N ILE A 243 0.95 -1.39 2.04
CA ILE A 243 0.00 -1.46 0.92
C ILE A 243 -1.36 -0.85 1.27
N GLY A 244 -1.48 0.44 1.00
CA GLY A 244 -2.73 1.17 0.95
C GLY A 244 -3.10 1.50 -0.50
N VAL A 245 -4.35 1.83 -0.75
CA VAL A 245 -4.75 2.55 -1.96
C VAL A 245 -4.50 4.02 -1.67
N GLY A 246 -3.64 4.67 -2.46
CA GLY A 246 -3.53 6.13 -2.45
C GLY A 246 -4.63 6.72 -3.34
N ILE A 247 -5.33 7.73 -2.88
CA ILE A 247 -6.35 8.46 -3.65
C ILE A 247 -6.10 9.95 -3.50
N VAL A 248 -6.24 10.69 -4.59
CA VAL A 248 -6.10 12.16 -4.57
C VAL A 248 -7.19 12.79 -3.72
N HIS A 249 -6.80 13.57 -2.73
CA HIS A 249 -7.70 14.14 -1.73
C HIS A 249 -7.97 15.64 -1.92
N GLY A 250 -6.96 16.47 -2.14
CA GLY A 250 -7.05 17.91 -2.11
C GLY A 250 -7.08 18.58 -3.50
N PRO A 251 -7.38 19.90 -3.56
CA PRO A 251 -7.31 20.66 -4.81
C PRO A 251 -5.85 20.76 -5.27
N HIS A 252 -5.64 20.67 -6.58
CA HIS A 252 -4.35 20.94 -7.19
C HIS A 252 -3.91 22.36 -6.87
N ARG A 253 -2.73 22.56 -6.32
CA ARG A 253 -2.14 23.88 -6.21
C ARG A 253 -1.68 24.29 -7.62
N ALA A 254 -2.50 25.11 -8.30
CA ALA A 254 -2.02 25.82 -9.48
C ALA A 254 -0.84 26.69 -9.05
N GLY A 255 0.34 26.39 -9.62
CA GLY A 255 1.57 27.17 -9.44
C GLY A 255 1.49 28.54 -10.11
#